data_08614e557b4213a05133b8ad60c0228d
#
_entry.id   08614e557b4213a05133b8ad60c0228d
#
_cell.length_a   1.000
_cell.length_b   1.000
_cell.length_c   1.000
_cell.angle_alpha   90.00
_cell.angle_beta   90.00
_cell.angle_gamma   90.00
#
_symmetry.space_group_name_H-M   'P 1'
#
loop_
_entity.id
_entity.type
_entity.pdbx_description
1 polymer ?
#
loop_
_entity_poly.entity_id
_entity_poly.type
_entity_poly.pdbx_seq_one_letter_code
_entity_poly.pdbx_strand_id
1 'polypeptide(L)'
;MTPEELFIRYQMPLRQLAPGDDKRAARQRSELILHQAVQGRIIRALEGPRQLQEVMTAFWFNHFNVFARKGLCHLWIGSFEQEAIRPYAMGRFRDLLGATAKHPAMLFYLDNWQNTAPHSSGVRRKFEGINENYARELME
;
A
#
# COMPACT_ATOMS: atom_id res chain seq x y z
N MET A 1 0.18 -7.59 -10.95
CA MET A 1 1.17 -8.12 -9.97
C MET A 1 0.60 -7.90 -8.59
N THR A 2 0.52 -8.97 -7.80
CA THR A 2 0.06 -8.90 -6.41
C THR A 2 1.06 -8.13 -5.52
N PRO A 3 0.65 -7.63 -4.35
CA PRO A 3 1.57 -6.99 -3.39
C PRO A 3 2.75 -7.87 -2.99
N GLU A 4 2.54 -9.17 -2.89
CA GLU A 4 3.60 -10.16 -2.59
C GLU A 4 4.61 -10.27 -3.73
N GLU A 5 4.13 -10.41 -4.98
CA GLU A 5 4.99 -10.44 -6.16
C GLU A 5 5.83 -9.17 -6.31
N LEU A 6 5.23 -8.00 -6.03
CA LEU A 6 5.93 -6.71 -6.02
C LEU A 6 7.06 -6.69 -4.98
N PHE A 7 6.78 -7.19 -3.77
CA PHE A 7 7.78 -7.26 -2.70
C PHE A 7 8.93 -8.21 -3.07
N ILE A 8 8.62 -9.41 -3.54
CA ILE A 8 9.62 -10.42 -3.93
C ILE A 8 10.48 -9.88 -5.08
N ARG A 9 9.88 -9.27 -6.08
CA ARG A 9 10.59 -8.84 -7.30
C ARG A 9 11.43 -7.58 -7.12
N TYR A 10 11.00 -6.63 -6.28
CA TYR A 10 11.64 -5.32 -6.19
C TYR A 10 12.32 -5.06 -4.84
N GLN A 11 11.79 -5.58 -3.74
CA GLN A 11 12.34 -5.31 -2.42
C GLN A 11 13.32 -6.38 -1.93
N MET A 12 13.03 -7.66 -2.19
CA MET A 12 13.94 -8.73 -1.75
C MET A 12 15.33 -8.61 -2.36
N PRO A 13 15.51 -8.32 -3.67
CA PRO A 13 16.84 -8.11 -4.24
C PRO A 13 17.61 -6.97 -3.56
N LEU A 14 16.92 -5.88 -3.18
CA LEU A 14 17.55 -4.77 -2.43
C LEU A 14 18.09 -5.19 -1.06
N ARG A 15 17.40 -6.12 -0.40
CA ARG A 15 17.83 -6.65 0.92
C ARG A 15 19.01 -7.60 0.83
N GLN A 16 19.19 -8.26 -0.31
CA GLN A 16 20.24 -9.24 -0.54
C GLN A 16 21.54 -8.63 -1.07
N LEU A 17 21.54 -7.34 -1.44
CA LEU A 17 22.74 -6.65 -1.91
C LEU A 17 23.78 -6.54 -0.78
N ALA A 18 25.02 -6.90 -1.10
CA ALA A 18 26.15 -6.77 -0.19
C ALA A 18 26.52 -5.29 0.08
N PRO A 19 27.24 -5.01 1.18
CA PRO A 19 27.84 -3.71 1.37
C PRO A 19 28.82 -3.41 0.21
N GLY A 20 28.57 -2.32 -0.52
CA GLY A 20 29.37 -1.93 -1.71
C GLY A 20 28.67 -2.16 -3.05
N ASP A 21 27.61 -2.95 -3.11
CA ASP A 21 26.81 -3.11 -4.32
C ASP A 21 26.07 -1.81 -4.69
N ASP A 22 25.87 -1.59 -6.00
CA ASP A 22 25.12 -0.44 -6.50
C ASP A 22 23.62 -0.59 -6.23
N LYS A 23 23.17 -0.07 -5.09
CA LYS A 23 21.77 -0.01 -4.71
C LYS A 23 20.94 0.97 -5.54
N ARG A 24 21.59 1.83 -6.32
CA ARG A 24 20.95 2.90 -7.10
C ARG A 24 20.05 2.32 -8.19
N ALA A 25 20.57 1.38 -8.97
CA ALA A 25 19.81 0.73 -10.05
C ALA A 25 18.59 -0.02 -9.52
N ALA A 26 18.73 -0.72 -8.39
CA ALA A 26 17.63 -1.44 -7.78
C ALA A 26 16.56 -0.49 -7.20
N ARG A 27 16.98 0.64 -6.60
CA ARG A 27 16.05 1.71 -6.14
C ARG A 27 15.32 2.35 -7.32
N GLN A 28 16.01 2.65 -8.41
CA GLN A 28 15.38 3.21 -9.62
C GLN A 28 14.31 2.27 -10.19
N ARG A 29 14.57 0.95 -10.23
CA ARG A 29 13.55 -0.03 -10.65
C ARG A 29 12.33 -0.02 -9.75
N SER A 30 12.53 0.12 -8.46
CA SER A 30 11.44 0.22 -7.47
C SER A 30 10.62 1.50 -7.64
N GLU A 31 11.26 2.64 -7.93
CA GLU A 31 10.59 3.92 -8.22
C GLU A 31 9.74 3.87 -9.49
N LEU A 32 10.12 3.08 -10.49
CA LEU A 32 9.32 2.91 -11.71
C LEU A 32 7.91 2.41 -11.42
N ILE A 33 7.72 1.60 -10.38
CA ILE A 33 6.41 1.09 -9.99
C ILE A 33 5.48 2.24 -9.59
N LEU A 34 5.98 3.18 -8.79
CA LEU A 34 5.22 4.37 -8.41
C LEU A 34 4.89 5.23 -9.64
N HIS A 35 5.85 5.46 -10.53
CA HIS A 35 5.63 6.22 -11.76
C HIS A 35 4.55 5.57 -12.65
N GLN A 36 4.60 4.24 -12.83
CA GLN A 36 3.60 3.50 -13.60
C GLN A 36 2.21 3.59 -12.96
N ALA A 37 2.12 3.54 -11.63
CA ALA A 37 0.85 3.70 -10.92
C ALA A 37 0.24 5.10 -11.16
N VAL A 38 1.06 6.16 -11.07
CA VAL A 38 0.65 7.54 -11.34
C VAL A 38 0.22 7.72 -12.80
N GLN A 39 1.02 7.27 -13.76
CA GLN A 39 0.69 7.34 -15.18
C GLN A 39 -0.60 6.60 -15.50
N GLY A 40 -0.77 5.38 -15.01
CA GLY A 40 -1.98 4.59 -15.22
C GLY A 40 -3.22 5.27 -14.64
N ARG A 41 -3.10 5.96 -13.50
CA ARG A 41 -4.19 6.74 -12.92
C ARG A 41 -4.57 7.94 -13.80
N ILE A 42 -3.58 8.67 -14.31
CA ILE A 42 -3.82 9.83 -15.20
C ILE A 42 -4.50 9.36 -16.49
N ILE A 43 -4.00 8.30 -17.13
CA ILE A 43 -4.60 7.76 -18.36
C ILE A 43 -6.06 7.36 -18.14
N ARG A 44 -6.36 6.64 -17.05
CA ARG A 44 -7.74 6.26 -16.74
C ARG A 44 -8.64 7.47 -16.48
N ALA A 45 -8.13 8.49 -15.80
CA ALA A 45 -8.90 9.71 -15.55
C ALA A 45 -9.23 10.48 -16.82
N LEU A 46 -8.32 10.47 -17.81
CA LEU A 46 -8.51 11.18 -19.09
C LEU A 46 -9.29 10.36 -20.13
N GLU A 47 -9.01 9.07 -20.23
CA GLU A 47 -9.47 8.23 -21.34
C GLU A 47 -10.44 7.12 -20.87
N GLY A 48 -10.62 6.95 -19.56
CA GLY A 48 -11.45 5.88 -19.02
C GLY A 48 -12.94 6.08 -19.39
N PRO A 49 -13.63 5.05 -19.90
CA PRO A 49 -15.04 5.14 -20.28
C PRO A 49 -16.00 5.26 -19.09
N ARG A 50 -15.51 4.99 -17.87
CA ARG A 50 -16.29 4.98 -16.62
C ARG A 50 -15.91 6.15 -15.72
N GLN A 51 -16.16 7.38 -16.18
CA GLN A 51 -15.73 8.60 -15.49
C GLN A 51 -16.21 8.71 -14.04
N LEU A 52 -17.44 8.31 -13.75
CA LEU A 52 -17.93 8.32 -12.36
C LEU A 52 -17.11 7.36 -11.46
N GLN A 53 -16.73 6.20 -11.96
CA GLN A 53 -15.87 5.27 -11.22
C GLN A 53 -14.49 5.88 -10.96
N GLU A 54 -13.92 6.63 -11.92
CA GLU A 54 -12.63 7.31 -11.73
C GLU A 54 -12.73 8.39 -10.65
N VAL A 55 -13.78 9.21 -10.68
CA VAL A 55 -14.04 10.24 -9.66
C VAL A 55 -14.20 9.62 -8.27
N MET A 56 -15.02 8.58 -8.14
CA MET A 56 -15.23 7.88 -6.86
C MET A 56 -13.98 7.16 -6.37
N THR A 57 -13.20 6.57 -7.27
CA THR A 57 -11.91 5.98 -6.93
C THR A 57 -10.95 7.03 -6.41
N ALA A 58 -10.88 8.20 -7.05
CA ALA A 58 -10.04 9.31 -6.60
C ALA A 58 -10.48 9.84 -5.23
N PHE A 59 -11.79 9.98 -5.01
CA PHE A 59 -12.36 10.40 -3.71
C PHE A 59 -11.95 9.44 -2.60
N TRP A 60 -12.22 8.15 -2.76
CA TRP A 60 -11.89 7.13 -1.75
C TRP A 60 -10.40 6.94 -1.55
N PHE A 61 -9.61 7.08 -2.62
CA PHE A 61 -8.15 7.05 -2.51
C PHE A 61 -7.60 8.20 -1.66
N ASN A 62 -8.19 9.39 -1.75
CA ASN A 62 -7.83 10.52 -0.89
C ASN A 62 -8.33 10.34 0.55
N HIS A 63 -9.52 9.76 0.73
CA HIS A 63 -10.09 9.50 2.05
C HIS A 63 -9.27 8.45 2.82
N PHE A 64 -8.97 7.30 2.19
CA PHE A 64 -8.09 6.26 2.75
C PHE A 64 -6.62 6.49 2.35
N ASN A 65 -6.15 7.71 2.48
CA ASN A 65 -4.84 8.10 1.97
C ASN A 65 -3.69 7.26 2.55
N VAL A 66 -2.82 6.80 1.65
CA VAL A 66 -1.56 6.15 1.97
C VAL A 66 -0.43 6.97 1.36
N PHE A 67 0.49 7.47 2.21
CA PHE A 67 1.61 8.25 1.71
C PHE A 67 2.64 7.34 1.00
N ALA A 68 2.72 7.48 -0.32
CA ALA A 68 3.52 6.63 -1.19
C ALA A 68 5.02 6.57 -0.81
N ARG A 69 5.56 7.64 -0.22
CA ARG A 69 6.99 7.70 0.15
C ARG A 69 7.28 7.18 1.57
N LYS A 70 6.31 6.69 2.32
CA LYS A 70 6.56 6.00 3.59
C LYS A 70 7.04 4.57 3.32
N GLY A 71 8.34 4.36 3.42
CA GLY A 71 8.97 3.03 3.32
C GLY A 71 8.55 2.24 2.08
N LEU A 72 7.89 1.09 2.26
CA LEU A 72 7.48 0.20 1.18
C LEU A 72 6.18 0.59 0.47
N CYS A 73 5.47 1.63 0.93
CA CYS A 73 4.19 2.02 0.35
C CYS A 73 4.27 2.32 -1.14
N HIS A 74 5.41 2.84 -1.63
CA HIS A 74 5.61 3.11 -3.06
C HIS A 74 5.46 1.89 -3.97
N LEU A 75 5.74 0.69 -3.46
CA LEU A 75 5.53 -0.56 -4.19
C LEU A 75 4.05 -0.91 -4.32
N TRP A 76 3.27 -0.58 -3.31
CA TRP A 76 1.91 -1.08 -3.16
C TRP A 76 0.81 -0.06 -3.44
N ILE A 77 1.17 1.21 -3.68
CA ILE A 77 0.17 2.27 -3.88
C ILE A 77 -0.71 2.02 -5.12
N GLY A 78 -0.14 1.46 -6.18
CA GLY A 78 -0.88 1.11 -7.39
C GLY A 78 -1.82 -0.08 -7.17
N SER A 79 -1.36 -1.14 -6.49
CA SER A 79 -2.23 -2.28 -6.15
C SER A 79 -3.28 -1.89 -5.11
N PHE A 80 -2.98 -1.00 -4.18
CA PHE A 80 -3.95 -0.46 -3.23
C PHE A 80 -5.14 0.20 -3.93
N GLU A 81 -4.87 1.06 -4.92
CA GLU A 81 -5.94 1.64 -5.74
C GLU A 81 -6.73 0.57 -6.50
N GLN A 82 -6.03 -0.37 -7.16
CA GLN A 82 -6.67 -1.34 -8.06
C GLN A 82 -7.42 -2.45 -7.34
N GLU A 83 -6.94 -2.89 -6.19
CA GLU A 83 -7.45 -4.07 -5.48
C GLU A 83 -8.32 -3.72 -4.27
N ALA A 84 -8.01 -2.62 -3.57
CA ALA A 84 -8.71 -2.25 -2.34
C ALA A 84 -9.69 -1.06 -2.51
N ILE A 85 -9.47 -0.17 -3.48
CA ILE A 85 -10.33 1.00 -3.65
C ILE A 85 -11.27 0.81 -4.85
N ARG A 86 -10.73 0.63 -6.04
CA ARG A 86 -11.47 0.64 -7.31
C ARG A 86 -12.64 -0.36 -7.38
N PRO A 87 -12.49 -1.63 -6.96
CA PRO A 87 -13.59 -2.60 -7.03
C PRO A 87 -14.76 -2.23 -6.11
N TYR A 88 -14.50 -1.47 -5.05
CA TYR A 88 -15.47 -1.14 -4.01
C TYR A 88 -15.92 0.32 -4.04
N ALA A 89 -15.34 1.16 -4.91
CA ALA A 89 -15.58 2.60 -4.93
C ALA A 89 -17.05 2.99 -5.17
N MET A 90 -17.82 2.14 -5.84
CA MET A 90 -19.25 2.29 -6.10
C MET A 90 -20.11 1.30 -5.30
N GLY A 91 -19.51 0.56 -4.37
CA GLY A 91 -20.15 -0.51 -3.62
C GLY A 91 -20.52 -0.09 -2.19
N ARG A 92 -20.56 -1.08 -1.31
CA ARG A 92 -20.86 -0.85 0.12
C ARG A 92 -19.64 -0.34 0.85
N PHE A 93 -19.80 0.69 1.67
CA PHE A 93 -18.72 1.26 2.48
C PHE A 93 -18.02 0.20 3.36
N ARG A 94 -18.78 -0.72 3.96
CA ARG A 94 -18.21 -1.80 4.77
C ARG A 94 -17.20 -2.66 4.01
N ASP A 95 -17.50 -2.96 2.74
CA ASP A 95 -16.64 -3.81 1.92
C ASP A 95 -15.37 -3.04 1.51
N LEU A 96 -15.52 -1.77 1.16
CA LEU A 96 -14.41 -0.86 0.89
C LEU A 96 -13.49 -0.72 2.12
N LEU A 97 -14.06 -0.44 3.30
CA LEU A 97 -13.31 -0.33 4.55
C LEU A 97 -12.58 -1.64 4.87
N GLY A 98 -13.25 -2.79 4.72
CA GLY A 98 -12.64 -4.10 4.95
C GLY A 98 -11.49 -4.42 3.98
N ALA A 99 -11.60 -4.00 2.71
CA ALA A 99 -10.55 -4.17 1.71
C ALA A 99 -9.34 -3.27 2.00
N THR A 100 -9.58 -1.99 2.30
CA THR A 100 -8.51 -1.03 2.61
C THR A 100 -7.76 -1.40 3.87
N ALA A 101 -8.45 -1.81 4.93
CA ALA A 101 -7.87 -2.19 6.21
C ALA A 101 -6.90 -3.38 6.12
N LYS A 102 -7.20 -4.34 5.23
CA LYS A 102 -6.41 -5.57 5.07
C LYS A 102 -5.29 -5.45 4.05
N HIS A 103 -5.29 -4.40 3.25
CA HIS A 103 -4.29 -4.26 2.19
C HIS A 103 -2.90 -3.96 2.76
N PRO A 104 -1.82 -4.60 2.25
CA PRO A 104 -0.44 -4.41 2.73
C PRO A 104 0.01 -2.95 2.79
N ALA A 105 -0.40 -2.11 1.84
CA ALA A 105 -0.09 -0.68 1.85
C ALA A 105 -0.59 0.01 3.13
N MET A 106 -1.85 -0.23 3.53
CA MET A 106 -2.45 0.36 4.73
C MET A 106 -1.86 -0.25 6.00
N LEU A 107 -1.70 -1.58 6.03
CA LEU A 107 -1.06 -2.27 7.16
C LEU A 107 0.33 -1.72 7.44
N PHE A 108 1.09 -1.42 6.39
CA PHE A 108 2.44 -0.88 6.52
C PHE A 108 2.42 0.63 6.83
N TYR A 109 1.52 1.38 6.21
CA TYR A 109 1.42 2.83 6.40
C TYR A 109 1.11 3.21 7.83
N LEU A 110 0.16 2.54 8.47
CA LEU A 110 -0.25 2.80 9.85
C LEU A 110 0.38 1.83 10.88
N ASP A 111 1.43 1.12 10.47
CA ASP A 111 2.22 0.22 11.31
C ASP A 111 1.42 -0.93 11.97
N ASN A 112 0.24 -1.23 11.45
CA ASN A 112 -0.64 -2.30 11.95
C ASN A 112 -0.02 -3.70 11.77
N TRP A 113 0.91 -3.87 10.82
CA TRP A 113 1.70 -5.08 10.64
C TRP A 113 2.60 -5.42 11.84
N GLN A 114 2.84 -4.47 12.74
CA GLN A 114 3.65 -4.64 13.95
C GLN A 114 2.83 -5.21 15.12
N ASN A 115 1.51 -5.31 14.99
CA ASN A 115 0.64 -5.87 16.02
C ASN A 115 1.00 -7.32 16.30
N THR A 116 1.10 -7.65 17.59
CA THR A 116 1.41 -9.00 18.06
C THR A 116 0.42 -9.43 19.13
N ALA A 117 0.08 -10.72 19.13
CA ALA A 117 -0.72 -11.27 20.21
C ALA A 117 0.04 -11.17 21.55
N PRO A 118 -0.67 -10.95 22.67
CA PRO A 118 -0.06 -11.00 24.00
C PRO A 118 0.70 -12.32 24.17
N HIS A 119 1.87 -12.26 24.79
CA HIS A 119 2.72 -13.42 25.08
C HIS A 119 3.23 -14.23 23.86
N SER A 120 3.14 -13.70 22.63
CA SER A 120 3.74 -14.37 21.47
C SER A 120 5.26 -14.38 21.56
N SER A 121 5.89 -15.55 21.55
CA SER A 121 7.36 -15.74 21.57
C SER A 121 7.92 -15.72 20.14
N GLY A 122 9.12 -15.14 19.97
CA GLY A 122 9.95 -15.41 18.76
C GLY A 122 10.24 -14.26 17.80
N VAL A 123 9.78 -13.04 18.04
CA VAL A 123 10.13 -11.88 17.18
C VAL A 123 10.90 -10.85 17.98
N ARG A 124 12.03 -10.34 17.45
CA ARG A 124 12.71 -9.14 17.99
C ARG A 124 11.73 -7.97 17.88
N ARG A 125 11.15 -7.59 19.00
CA ARG A 125 10.07 -6.62 19.07
C ARG A 125 10.56 -5.22 19.34
N LYS A 126 10.05 -4.28 18.60
CA LYS A 126 10.09 -2.87 18.93
C LYS A 126 8.87 -2.49 19.80
N PHE A 127 7.79 -3.25 19.72
CA PHE A 127 6.55 -3.06 20.50
C PHE A 127 5.99 -4.39 20.97
N GLU A 128 5.48 -4.45 22.20
CA GLU A 128 4.64 -5.52 22.71
C GLU A 128 3.19 -5.06 22.68
N GLY A 129 2.30 -5.87 22.07
CA GLY A 129 0.87 -5.61 22.04
C GLY A 129 0.35 -5.02 20.74
N ILE A 130 -0.68 -4.20 20.85
CA ILE A 130 -1.43 -3.62 19.73
C ILE A 130 -0.95 -2.19 19.49
N ASN A 131 -0.61 -1.89 18.24
CA ASN A 131 -0.40 -0.51 17.79
C ASN A 131 -1.76 0.11 17.47
N GLU A 132 -2.15 1.13 18.21
CA GLU A 132 -3.48 1.75 18.12
C GLU A 132 -3.61 2.74 16.96
N ASN A 133 -2.53 3.00 16.22
CA ASN A 133 -2.48 4.04 15.20
C ASN A 133 -3.60 3.90 14.17
N TYR A 134 -3.79 2.68 13.63
CA TYR A 134 -4.87 2.43 12.67
C TYR A 134 -6.27 2.67 13.27
N ALA A 135 -6.51 2.23 14.50
CA ALA A 135 -7.80 2.41 15.15
C ALA A 135 -8.11 3.89 15.42
N ARG A 136 -7.09 4.66 15.77
CA ARG A 136 -7.23 6.11 15.99
C ARG A 136 -7.56 6.83 14.69
N GLU A 137 -6.79 6.59 13.63
CA GLU A 137 -7.04 7.18 12.30
C GLU A 137 -8.42 6.82 11.73
N LEU A 138 -8.92 5.63 12.08
CA LEU A 138 -10.26 5.20 11.65
C LEU A 138 -11.38 5.94 12.37
N MET A 139 -11.14 6.43 13.59
CA MET A 139 -12.14 7.12 14.42
C MET A 139 -12.13 8.64 14.26
N GLU A 140 -11.09 9.21 13.70
CA GLU A 140 -10.96 10.62 13.35
C GLU A 140 -11.62 10.94 11.99
#